data_045a3a2bac952812bf16920775147ebd
#
_entry.id   045a3a2bac952812bf16920775147ebd
#
_cell.length_a   1.000
_cell.length_b   1.000
_cell.length_c   1.000
_cell.angle_alpha   90.00
_cell.angle_beta   90.00
_cell.angle_gamma   90.00
#
_symmetry.space_group_name_H-M   'P 1'
#
loop_
_entity.id
_entity.type
_entity.pdbx_description
1 polymer ?
#
loop_
_entity_poly.entity_id
_entity_poly.type
_entity_poly.pdbx_seq_one_letter_code
_entity_poly.pdbx_strand_id
1 'polypeptide(L)'
;DKENKELISNISHDLKTPITAVKGYVEGIMDGVADTPEKMNRYVRTIYNKTNEMDHLINELTFYSKIDTNRIPYTFSKLNVEDYFADCSEEVGLELETRGIELVYANYVEKDVMVIADGEQIRRVIHNIISNAIKYMDKPKGIIQIRIKDVGDFIQIEIEDNGKGIGPKDLPYIFDRFYRTDVSRNSSKGGSGIGLSIVKKILEDHGGKVWATSRLGIGTIMYFVLRKYQEVPMK
;
A
#
# COMPACT_ATOMS: atom_id res chain seq x y z
N ASP A 1 -16.33 -10.63 -17.50
CA ASP A 1 -16.19 -9.82 -18.72
C ASP A 1 -16.34 -8.31 -18.52
N LYS A 2 -17.25 -7.86 -17.64
CA LYS A 2 -17.45 -6.44 -17.34
C LYS A 2 -16.32 -5.89 -16.45
N GLU A 3 -15.92 -6.65 -15.44
CA GLU A 3 -14.82 -6.31 -14.54
C GLU A 3 -13.48 -6.19 -15.26
N ASN A 4 -13.20 -7.09 -16.21
CA ASN A 4 -11.98 -7.01 -17.03
C ASN A 4 -11.96 -5.80 -17.96
N LYS A 5 -13.10 -5.35 -18.47
CA LYS A 5 -13.18 -4.14 -19.30
C LYS A 5 -12.98 -2.87 -18.47
N GLU A 6 -13.55 -2.82 -17.26
CA GLU A 6 -13.33 -1.70 -16.33
C GLU A 6 -11.86 -1.63 -15.85
N LEU A 7 -11.24 -2.78 -15.60
CA LEU A 7 -9.81 -2.88 -15.29
C LEU A 7 -8.95 -2.27 -16.39
N ILE A 8 -9.10 -2.76 -17.61
CA ILE A 8 -8.32 -2.30 -18.77
C ILE A 8 -8.53 -0.79 -18.99
N SER A 9 -9.76 -0.31 -18.84
CA SER A 9 -10.08 1.12 -18.97
C SER A 9 -9.39 1.96 -17.90
N ASN A 10 -9.47 1.55 -16.63
CA ASN A 10 -8.89 2.29 -15.50
C ASN A 10 -7.36 2.31 -15.57
N ILE A 11 -6.75 1.16 -15.89
CA ILE A 11 -5.29 1.05 -16.04
C ILE A 11 -4.81 1.87 -17.23
N SER A 12 -5.53 1.81 -18.35
CA SER A 12 -5.19 2.62 -19.53
C SER A 12 -5.20 4.11 -19.20
N HIS A 13 -6.17 4.56 -18.42
CA HIS A 13 -6.26 5.93 -17.93
C HIS A 13 -5.10 6.27 -16.98
N ASP A 14 -4.84 5.40 -16.00
CA ASP A 14 -3.81 5.63 -14.97
C ASP A 14 -2.38 5.54 -15.53
N LEU A 15 -2.16 4.77 -16.61
CA LEU A 15 -0.89 4.76 -17.36
C LEU A 15 -0.76 5.97 -18.29
N LYS A 16 -1.87 6.45 -18.88
CA LYS A 16 -1.84 7.60 -19.79
C LYS A 16 -1.38 8.88 -19.10
N THR A 17 -1.72 9.07 -17.84
CA THR A 17 -1.35 10.27 -17.08
C THR A 17 0.17 10.44 -16.93
N PRO A 18 0.94 9.48 -16.39
CA PRO A 18 2.39 9.60 -16.31
C PRO A 18 3.07 9.60 -17.70
N ILE A 19 2.55 8.87 -18.69
CA ILE A 19 3.06 8.90 -20.07
C ILE A 19 2.95 10.31 -20.65
N THR A 20 1.81 10.97 -20.49
CA THR A 20 1.59 12.33 -20.97
C THR A 20 2.54 13.31 -20.29
N ALA A 21 2.78 13.15 -18.99
CA ALA A 21 3.73 13.97 -18.26
C ALA A 21 5.16 13.77 -18.75
N VAL A 22 5.60 12.51 -18.89
CA VAL A 22 6.95 12.19 -19.45
C VAL A 22 7.13 12.82 -20.81
N LYS A 23 6.12 12.66 -21.70
CA LYS A 23 6.17 13.24 -23.04
C LYS A 23 6.31 14.77 -22.99
N GLY A 24 5.52 15.46 -22.16
CA GLY A 24 5.62 16.92 -22.02
C GLY A 24 6.97 17.40 -21.50
N TYR A 25 7.57 16.71 -20.54
CA TYR A 25 8.91 17.04 -20.04
C TYR A 25 10.00 16.77 -21.08
N VAL A 26 9.90 15.68 -21.85
CA VAL A 26 10.82 15.39 -22.96
C VAL A 26 10.71 16.43 -24.07
N GLU A 27 9.48 16.80 -24.47
CA GLU A 27 9.25 17.89 -25.43
C GLU A 27 9.84 19.21 -24.94
N GLY A 28 9.65 19.56 -23.66
CA GLY A 28 10.25 20.75 -23.06
C GLY A 28 11.79 20.75 -23.07
N ILE A 29 12.43 19.58 -22.98
CA ILE A 29 13.88 19.43 -23.14
C ILE A 29 14.25 19.65 -24.62
N MET A 30 13.55 19.01 -25.55
CA MET A 30 13.81 19.11 -26.99
C MET A 30 13.63 20.53 -27.53
N ASP A 31 12.62 21.24 -27.00
CA ASP A 31 12.31 22.62 -27.41
C ASP A 31 13.18 23.69 -26.71
N GLY A 32 14.13 23.26 -25.88
CA GLY A 32 15.04 24.15 -25.17
C GLY A 32 14.40 24.93 -24.01
N VAL A 33 13.22 24.52 -23.54
CA VAL A 33 12.56 25.12 -22.35
C VAL A 33 13.36 24.85 -21.07
N ALA A 34 14.01 23.69 -20.99
CA ALA A 34 14.95 23.37 -19.92
C ALA A 34 16.33 23.99 -20.22
N ASP A 35 16.40 25.31 -20.14
CA ASP A 35 17.51 26.15 -20.58
C ASP A 35 18.62 26.35 -19.56
N THR A 36 18.47 25.83 -18.35
CA THR A 36 19.49 25.85 -17.28
C THR A 36 19.78 24.44 -16.77
N PRO A 37 20.99 24.18 -16.22
CA PRO A 37 21.34 22.90 -15.63
C PRO A 37 20.36 22.47 -14.52
N GLU A 38 19.88 23.42 -13.73
CA GLU A 38 18.91 23.18 -12.64
C GLU A 38 17.55 22.75 -13.19
N LYS A 39 17.04 23.44 -14.23
CA LYS A 39 15.81 23.05 -14.91
C LYS A 39 15.95 21.69 -15.59
N MET A 40 17.05 21.46 -16.31
CA MET A 40 17.32 20.18 -16.95
C MET A 40 17.31 19.04 -15.94
N ASN A 41 18.02 19.21 -14.81
CA ASN A 41 18.07 18.20 -13.76
C ASN A 41 16.69 17.93 -13.15
N ARG A 42 15.90 18.98 -12.93
CA ARG A 42 14.52 18.85 -12.45
C ARG A 42 13.64 18.10 -13.44
N TYR A 43 13.72 18.38 -14.74
CA TYR A 43 12.94 17.71 -15.78
C TYR A 43 13.32 16.24 -15.87
N VAL A 44 14.61 15.91 -15.91
CA VAL A 44 15.09 14.52 -15.94
C VAL A 44 14.65 13.75 -14.70
N ARG A 45 14.75 14.37 -13.51
CA ARG A 45 14.30 13.74 -12.27
C ARG A 45 12.79 13.49 -12.26
N THR A 46 11.99 14.40 -12.79
CA THR A 46 10.55 14.23 -12.91
C THR A 46 10.21 13.11 -13.88
N ILE A 47 10.89 13.02 -15.02
CA ILE A 47 10.75 11.91 -15.97
C ILE A 47 11.06 10.58 -15.28
N TYR A 48 12.17 10.50 -14.56
CA TYR A 48 12.57 9.30 -13.82
C TYR A 48 11.50 8.88 -12.80
N ASN A 49 10.97 9.83 -12.01
CA ASN A 49 9.93 9.55 -11.02
C ASN A 49 8.63 9.05 -11.69
N LYS A 50 8.24 9.63 -12.83
CA LYS A 50 7.06 9.20 -13.58
C LYS A 50 7.22 7.81 -14.19
N THR A 51 8.41 7.45 -14.64
CA THR A 51 8.68 6.08 -15.11
C THR A 51 8.61 5.07 -13.98
N ASN A 52 9.08 5.41 -12.77
CA ASN A 52 8.93 4.55 -11.59
C ASN A 52 7.46 4.37 -11.19
N GLU A 53 6.63 5.42 -11.29
CA GLU A 53 5.17 5.31 -11.09
C GLU A 53 4.56 4.32 -12.10
N MET A 54 4.98 4.35 -13.36
CA MET A 54 4.52 3.42 -14.39
C MET A 54 4.92 1.97 -14.09
N ASP A 55 6.17 1.75 -13.70
CA ASP A 55 6.67 0.43 -13.31
C ASP A 55 5.86 -0.15 -12.15
N HIS A 56 5.55 0.68 -11.15
CA HIS A 56 4.71 0.27 -10.04
C HIS A 56 3.31 -0.17 -10.51
N LEU A 57 2.66 0.60 -11.38
CA LEU A 57 1.34 0.26 -11.94
C LEU A 57 1.37 -1.04 -12.76
N ILE A 58 2.41 -1.26 -13.55
CA ILE A 58 2.59 -2.49 -14.33
C ILE A 58 2.79 -3.70 -13.42
N ASN A 59 3.57 -3.55 -12.35
CA ASN A 59 3.79 -4.60 -11.37
C ASN A 59 2.51 -4.95 -10.60
N GLU A 60 1.71 -3.96 -10.22
CA GLU A 60 0.39 -4.18 -9.62
C GLU A 60 -0.54 -4.95 -10.56
N LEU A 61 -0.58 -4.56 -11.84
CA LEU A 61 -1.37 -5.23 -12.86
C LEU A 61 -0.94 -6.68 -13.07
N THR A 62 0.36 -6.90 -13.18
CA THR A 62 0.93 -8.25 -13.36
C THR A 62 0.60 -9.13 -12.16
N PHE A 63 0.71 -8.58 -10.96
CA PHE A 63 0.35 -9.30 -9.74
C PHE A 63 -1.15 -9.57 -9.67
N TYR A 64 -1.97 -8.59 -10.05
CA TYR A 64 -3.42 -8.77 -10.14
C TYR A 64 -3.81 -9.91 -11.08
N SER A 65 -3.19 -9.98 -12.25
CA SER A 65 -3.42 -11.09 -13.20
C SER A 65 -3.09 -12.47 -12.59
N LYS A 66 -2.08 -12.54 -11.71
CA LYS A 66 -1.76 -13.79 -10.97
C LYS A 66 -2.80 -14.10 -9.89
N ILE A 67 -3.35 -13.08 -9.23
CA ILE A 67 -4.43 -13.21 -8.25
C ILE A 67 -5.68 -13.79 -8.92
N ASP A 68 -6.09 -13.22 -10.04
CA ASP A 68 -7.32 -13.61 -10.75
C ASP A 68 -7.26 -15.06 -11.23
N THR A 69 -6.06 -15.56 -11.55
CA THR A 69 -5.83 -16.95 -11.92
C THR A 69 -5.54 -17.88 -10.73
N ASN A 70 -5.64 -17.42 -9.49
CA ASN A 70 -5.30 -18.17 -8.27
C ASN A 70 -3.87 -18.75 -8.28
N ARG A 71 -2.93 -18.05 -8.91
CA ARG A 71 -1.55 -18.51 -9.19
C ARG A 71 -0.48 -17.74 -8.42
N ILE A 72 -0.81 -17.16 -7.26
CA ILE A 72 0.24 -16.55 -6.44
C ILE A 72 1.08 -17.69 -5.86
N PRO A 73 2.36 -17.80 -6.21
CA PRO A 73 3.24 -18.79 -5.61
C PRO A 73 3.68 -18.29 -4.24
N TYR A 74 2.92 -18.61 -3.19
CA TYR A 74 3.32 -18.28 -1.82
C TYR A 74 4.48 -19.15 -1.34
N THR A 75 5.41 -18.54 -0.62
CA THR A 75 6.49 -19.21 0.09
C THR A 75 6.30 -19.00 1.59
N PHE A 76 5.50 -19.86 2.20
CA PHE A 76 5.21 -19.80 3.64
C PHE A 76 6.42 -20.23 4.46
N SER A 77 6.73 -19.47 5.50
CA SER A 77 7.77 -19.78 6.46
C SER A 77 7.34 -19.38 7.87
N LYS A 78 8.04 -19.90 8.86
CA LYS A 78 7.85 -19.54 10.26
C LYS A 78 8.56 -18.23 10.54
N LEU A 79 7.81 -17.19 10.92
CA LEU A 79 8.33 -15.87 11.19
C LEU A 79 8.16 -15.51 12.66
N ASN A 80 9.22 -14.98 13.30
CA ASN A 80 9.10 -14.36 14.60
C ASN A 80 8.43 -12.99 14.47
N VAL A 81 7.35 -12.77 15.24
CA VAL A 81 6.53 -11.56 15.13
C VAL A 81 7.32 -10.31 15.50
N GLU A 82 8.08 -10.35 16.60
CA GLU A 82 8.86 -9.19 17.06
C GLU A 82 9.90 -8.79 16.00
N ASP A 83 10.73 -9.73 15.58
CA ASP A 83 11.81 -9.46 14.63
C ASP A 83 11.27 -8.99 13.28
N TYR A 84 10.27 -9.69 12.75
CA TYR A 84 9.72 -9.38 11.44
C TYR A 84 9.09 -7.99 11.37
N PHE A 85 8.23 -7.63 12.33
CA PHE A 85 7.56 -6.32 12.30
C PHE A 85 8.48 -5.18 12.76
N ALA A 86 9.50 -5.44 13.57
CA ALA A 86 10.54 -4.46 13.84
C ALA A 86 11.31 -4.10 12.57
N ASP A 87 11.74 -5.08 11.77
CA ASP A 87 12.41 -4.85 10.49
C ASP A 87 11.51 -4.09 9.50
N CYS A 88 10.24 -4.49 9.38
CA CYS A 88 9.28 -3.79 8.54
C CYS A 88 9.07 -2.34 8.99
N SER A 89 8.99 -2.08 10.29
CA SER A 89 8.79 -0.74 10.82
C SER A 89 10.01 0.17 10.61
N GLU A 90 11.20 -0.38 10.69
CA GLU A 90 12.44 0.35 10.39
C GLU A 90 12.47 0.79 8.92
N GLU A 91 12.16 -0.11 7.99
CA GLU A 91 12.09 0.18 6.56
C GLU A 91 11.03 1.26 6.25
N VAL A 92 9.83 1.12 6.82
CA VAL A 92 8.76 2.12 6.69
C VAL A 92 9.18 3.46 7.28
N GLY A 93 9.86 3.46 8.43
CA GLY A 93 10.35 4.67 9.09
C GLY A 93 11.30 5.48 8.22
N LEU A 94 12.22 4.82 7.52
CA LEU A 94 13.13 5.47 6.57
C LEU A 94 12.36 6.14 5.41
N GLU A 95 11.35 5.48 4.87
CA GLU A 95 10.50 6.07 3.81
C GLU A 95 9.72 7.28 4.32
N LEU A 96 9.10 7.18 5.49
CA LEU A 96 8.29 8.25 6.07
C LEU A 96 9.11 9.48 6.45
N GLU A 97 10.34 9.29 6.93
CA GLU A 97 11.27 10.38 7.26
C GLU A 97 11.54 11.27 6.04
N THR A 98 11.73 10.68 4.85
CA THR A 98 11.93 11.45 3.61
C THR A 98 10.74 12.32 3.23
N ARG A 99 9.57 12.03 3.79
CA ARG A 99 8.30 12.73 3.53
C ARG A 99 7.86 13.63 4.69
N GLY A 100 8.66 13.70 5.75
CA GLY A 100 8.34 14.49 6.95
C GLY A 100 7.14 13.93 7.74
N ILE A 101 6.89 12.63 7.65
CA ILE A 101 5.84 11.93 8.40
C ILE A 101 6.49 11.19 9.57
N GLU A 102 5.95 11.37 10.77
CA GLU A 102 6.41 10.68 11.98
C GLU A 102 5.88 9.25 12.03
N LEU A 103 6.74 8.29 12.33
CA LEU A 103 6.36 6.91 12.63
C LEU A 103 6.41 6.66 14.13
N VAL A 104 5.34 6.09 14.67
CA VAL A 104 5.29 5.54 16.03
C VAL A 104 5.06 4.02 15.92
N TYR A 105 5.97 3.24 16.48
CA TYR A 105 5.88 1.78 16.48
C TYR A 105 5.79 1.24 17.89
N ALA A 106 4.85 0.33 18.13
CA ALA A 106 4.68 -0.36 19.41
C ALA A 106 4.30 -1.82 19.19
N ASN A 107 5.02 -2.73 19.82
CA ASN A 107 4.75 -4.15 19.82
C ASN A 107 4.39 -4.61 21.24
N TYR A 108 3.21 -5.19 21.41
CA TYR A 108 2.67 -5.70 22.67
C TYR A 108 2.63 -7.23 22.72
N VAL A 109 3.25 -7.90 21.75
CA VAL A 109 3.28 -9.36 21.63
C VAL A 109 4.55 -9.90 22.29
N GLU A 110 4.43 -11.04 22.96
CA GLU A 110 5.58 -11.73 23.56
C GLU A 110 6.63 -12.12 22.50
N LYS A 111 7.91 -12.14 22.93
CA LYS A 111 9.06 -12.30 22.04
C LYS A 111 9.16 -13.64 21.31
N ASP A 112 8.52 -14.68 21.84
CA ASP A 112 8.54 -16.03 21.31
C ASP A 112 7.37 -16.35 20.37
N VAL A 113 6.46 -15.41 20.15
CA VAL A 113 5.30 -15.62 19.28
C VAL A 113 5.73 -15.68 17.82
N MET A 114 5.27 -16.73 17.14
CA MET A 114 5.55 -17.02 15.74
C MET A 114 4.25 -17.03 14.92
N VAL A 115 4.36 -16.73 13.65
CA VAL A 115 3.29 -16.92 12.64
C VAL A 115 3.83 -17.70 11.46
N ILE A 116 2.95 -18.35 10.70
CA ILE A 116 3.29 -18.91 9.39
C ILE A 116 2.77 -17.94 8.33
N ALA A 117 3.67 -17.37 7.59
CA ALA A 117 3.33 -16.40 6.55
C ALA A 117 4.40 -16.38 5.43
N ASP A 118 4.01 -15.83 4.30
CA ASP A 118 4.95 -15.38 3.28
C ASP A 118 5.39 -13.96 3.61
N GLY A 119 6.61 -13.83 4.13
CA GLY A 119 7.14 -12.54 4.61
C GLY A 119 7.20 -11.48 3.52
N GLU A 120 7.45 -11.85 2.28
CA GLU A 120 7.48 -10.92 1.15
C GLU A 120 6.07 -10.39 0.82
N GLN A 121 5.06 -11.25 0.87
CA GLN A 121 3.69 -10.86 0.62
C GLN A 121 3.08 -10.05 1.77
N ILE A 122 3.42 -10.35 3.01
CA ILE A 122 3.01 -9.51 4.15
C ILE A 122 3.70 -8.14 4.10
N ARG A 123 4.96 -8.06 3.67
CA ARG A 123 5.64 -6.77 3.40
C ARG A 123 4.89 -5.96 2.35
N ARG A 124 4.40 -6.58 1.29
CA ARG A 124 3.54 -5.95 0.28
C ARG A 124 2.23 -5.42 0.87
N VAL A 125 1.59 -6.18 1.76
CA VAL A 125 0.41 -5.72 2.50
C VAL A 125 0.69 -4.43 3.25
N ILE A 126 1.76 -4.41 4.04
CA ILE A 126 2.18 -3.23 4.81
C ILE A 126 2.47 -2.05 3.88
N HIS A 127 3.24 -2.28 2.82
CA HIS A 127 3.58 -1.24 1.85
C HIS A 127 2.35 -0.62 1.18
N ASN A 128 1.38 -1.43 0.77
CA ASN A 128 0.14 -0.94 0.16
C ASN A 128 -0.70 -0.10 1.13
N ILE A 129 -0.77 -0.51 2.39
CA ILE A 129 -1.48 0.25 3.44
C ILE A 129 -0.76 1.59 3.71
N ILE A 130 0.57 1.56 3.89
CA ILE A 130 1.38 2.75 4.13
C ILE A 130 1.34 3.72 2.94
N SER A 131 1.42 3.21 1.72
CA SER A 131 1.31 4.01 0.49
C SER A 131 -0.02 4.76 0.43
N ASN A 132 -1.13 4.11 0.80
CA ASN A 132 -2.42 4.78 0.90
C ASN A 132 -2.44 5.84 2.01
N ALA A 133 -1.87 5.56 3.17
CA ALA A 133 -1.78 6.52 4.27
C ALA A 133 -1.00 7.79 3.85
N ILE A 134 0.13 7.61 3.17
CA ILE A 134 0.93 8.72 2.62
C ILE A 134 0.13 9.52 1.59
N LYS A 135 -0.52 8.83 0.66
CA LYS A 135 -1.28 9.44 -0.43
C LYS A 135 -2.40 10.35 0.06
N TYR A 136 -3.07 9.95 1.11
CA TYR A 136 -4.22 10.66 1.67
C TYR A 136 -3.87 11.49 2.92
N MET A 137 -2.58 11.65 3.20
CA MET A 137 -2.10 12.54 4.25
C MET A 137 -2.33 14.01 3.85
N ASP A 138 -3.08 14.74 4.65
CA ASP A 138 -3.46 16.13 4.42
C ASP A 138 -3.16 17.04 5.63
N LYS A 139 -2.48 16.52 6.64
CA LYS A 139 -2.13 17.29 7.83
C LYS A 139 -0.73 17.87 7.71
N PRO A 140 -0.49 19.08 8.26
CA PRO A 140 0.86 19.69 8.30
C PRO A 140 1.88 18.81 9.02
N LYS A 141 1.46 18.10 10.07
CA LYS A 141 2.23 17.09 10.79
C LYS A 141 1.56 15.72 10.59
N GLY A 142 2.05 14.96 9.61
CA GLY A 142 1.60 13.59 9.37
C GLY A 142 2.17 12.65 10.42
N ILE A 143 1.33 11.76 10.93
CA ILE A 143 1.70 10.72 11.92
C ILE A 143 1.11 9.40 11.43
N ILE A 144 1.95 8.37 11.40
CA ILE A 144 1.53 6.98 11.19
C ILE A 144 1.95 6.18 12.40
N GLN A 145 1.03 5.41 12.95
CA GLN A 145 1.27 4.55 14.11
C GLN A 145 1.02 3.09 13.75
N ILE A 146 1.99 2.24 14.04
CA ILE A 146 1.89 0.79 13.86
C ILE A 146 1.87 0.15 15.24
N ARG A 147 0.84 -0.66 15.52
CA ARG A 147 0.68 -1.42 16.76
C ARG A 147 0.49 -2.89 16.45
N ILE A 148 1.22 -3.74 17.17
CA ILE A 148 1.07 -5.19 17.10
C ILE A 148 0.51 -5.68 18.42
N LYS A 149 -0.62 -6.38 18.37
CA LYS A 149 -1.37 -6.84 19.55
C LYS A 149 -1.62 -8.34 19.51
N ASP A 150 -1.64 -8.94 20.67
CA ASP A 150 -2.07 -10.32 20.87
C ASP A 150 -3.60 -10.34 21.07
N VAL A 151 -4.31 -11.07 20.22
CA VAL A 151 -5.77 -11.19 20.27
C VAL A 151 -6.21 -12.67 20.33
N GLY A 152 -5.51 -13.48 21.11
CA GLY A 152 -5.82 -14.90 21.31
C GLY A 152 -5.11 -15.80 20.31
N ASP A 153 -5.82 -16.44 19.40
CA ASP A 153 -5.21 -17.31 18.37
C ASP A 153 -4.54 -16.54 17.23
N PHE A 154 -4.71 -15.21 17.21
CA PHE A 154 -4.18 -14.32 16.18
C PHE A 154 -3.31 -13.23 16.79
N ILE A 155 -2.44 -12.69 15.99
CA ILE A 155 -1.88 -11.36 16.19
C ILE A 155 -2.66 -10.36 15.35
N GLN A 156 -2.86 -9.16 15.86
CA GLN A 156 -3.53 -8.07 15.16
C GLN A 156 -2.55 -6.94 14.92
N ILE A 157 -2.46 -6.52 13.69
CA ILE A 157 -1.66 -5.39 13.25
C ILE A 157 -2.61 -4.23 12.98
N GLU A 158 -2.32 -3.08 13.58
CA GLU A 158 -3.06 -1.84 13.41
C GLU A 158 -2.13 -0.80 12.80
N ILE A 159 -2.54 -0.21 11.69
CA ILE A 159 -1.83 0.88 11.02
C ILE A 159 -2.77 2.08 10.99
N GLU A 160 -2.49 3.07 11.84
CA GLU A 160 -3.28 4.29 12.00
C GLU A 160 -2.57 5.47 11.36
N ASP A 161 -3.32 6.24 10.59
CA ASP A 161 -2.88 7.53 10.06
C ASP A 161 -3.79 8.67 10.55
N ASN A 162 -3.26 9.87 10.60
CA ASN A 162 -4.02 11.08 10.89
C ASN A 162 -4.37 11.87 9.61
N GLY A 163 -4.51 11.18 8.47
CA GLY A 163 -4.87 11.78 7.20
C GLY A 163 -6.31 12.25 7.13
N LYS A 164 -6.81 12.43 5.91
CA LYS A 164 -8.16 12.97 5.69
C LYS A 164 -9.31 12.05 6.10
N GLY A 165 -9.04 10.77 6.33
CA GLY A 165 -10.06 9.78 6.63
C GLY A 165 -10.92 9.37 5.43
N ILE A 166 -11.83 8.43 5.68
CA ILE A 166 -12.75 7.85 4.69
C ILE A 166 -14.16 8.02 5.21
N GLY A 167 -15.06 8.49 4.34
CA GLY A 167 -16.48 8.66 4.70
C GLY A 167 -17.19 7.32 4.92
N PRO A 168 -18.26 7.30 5.73
CA PRO A 168 -19.03 6.08 5.99
C PRO A 168 -19.67 5.48 4.73
N LYS A 169 -19.93 6.28 3.70
CA LYS A 169 -20.44 5.84 2.40
C LYS A 169 -19.42 4.99 1.63
N ASP A 170 -18.14 5.34 1.72
CA ASP A 170 -17.06 4.67 0.97
C ASP A 170 -16.43 3.51 1.74
N LEU A 171 -16.39 3.60 3.07
CA LEU A 171 -15.66 2.67 3.94
C LEU A 171 -16.01 1.18 3.73
N PRO A 172 -17.25 0.76 3.48
CA PRO A 172 -17.58 -0.63 3.22
C PRO A 172 -16.95 -1.21 1.94
N TYR A 173 -16.58 -0.34 1.00
CA TYR A 173 -16.16 -0.74 -0.36
C TYR A 173 -14.67 -0.58 -0.63
N ILE A 174 -13.88 -0.07 0.31
CA ILE A 174 -12.47 0.28 0.06
C ILE A 174 -11.59 -0.93 -0.28
N PHE A 175 -12.00 -2.15 0.09
CA PHE A 175 -11.30 -3.39 -0.26
C PHE A 175 -11.85 -4.06 -1.51
N ASP A 176 -12.90 -3.48 -2.13
CA ASP A 176 -13.44 -3.99 -3.37
C ASP A 176 -12.52 -3.62 -4.53
N ARG A 177 -12.49 -4.51 -5.52
CA ARG A 177 -11.67 -4.33 -6.72
C ARG A 177 -12.09 -3.07 -7.46
N PHE A 178 -11.11 -2.24 -7.83
CA PHE A 178 -11.31 -1.00 -8.61
C PHE A 178 -12.13 0.08 -7.92
N TYR A 179 -12.47 -0.11 -6.65
CA TYR A 179 -13.19 0.91 -5.92
C TYR A 179 -12.31 2.14 -5.71
N ARG A 180 -12.82 3.28 -6.06
CA ARG A 180 -12.18 4.58 -5.84
C ARG A 180 -13.24 5.54 -5.35
N THR A 181 -12.93 6.30 -4.31
CA THR A 181 -13.81 7.38 -3.85
C THR A 181 -13.96 8.44 -4.93
N ASP A 182 -15.07 9.15 -4.97
CA ASP A 182 -15.31 10.23 -5.96
C ASP A 182 -14.21 11.30 -5.92
N VAL A 183 -13.68 11.60 -4.72
CA VAL A 183 -12.55 12.52 -4.53
C VAL A 183 -11.26 11.99 -5.17
N SER A 184 -11.03 10.68 -5.12
CA SER A 184 -9.84 10.07 -5.72
C SER A 184 -9.94 9.91 -7.24
N ARG A 185 -11.15 9.83 -7.78
CA ARG A 185 -11.39 9.83 -9.25
C ARG A 185 -11.00 11.14 -9.90
N ASN A 186 -11.22 12.25 -9.19
CA ASN A 186 -10.98 13.61 -9.69
C ASN A 186 -9.61 14.18 -9.32
N SER A 187 -8.79 13.44 -8.57
CA SER A 187 -7.47 13.92 -8.13
C SER A 187 -6.35 13.44 -9.05
N SER A 188 -5.38 14.31 -9.32
CA SER A 188 -4.10 13.98 -9.98
C SER A 188 -3.24 12.97 -9.17
N LYS A 189 -3.63 12.69 -7.93
CA LYS A 189 -3.04 11.69 -7.05
C LYS A 189 -3.68 10.30 -7.26
N GLY A 190 -4.06 9.98 -8.50
CA GLY A 190 -4.73 8.74 -8.87
C GLY A 190 -4.05 7.47 -8.35
N GLY A 191 -4.79 6.40 -8.27
CA GLY A 191 -4.32 5.05 -7.98
C GLY A 191 -5.25 4.06 -8.64
N SER A 192 -4.74 2.89 -8.99
CA SER A 192 -5.44 1.85 -9.75
C SER A 192 -6.73 1.33 -9.07
N GLY A 193 -6.90 1.56 -7.75
CA GLY A 193 -7.97 0.94 -6.96
C GLY A 193 -7.74 -0.55 -6.73
N ILE A 194 -6.53 -1.05 -7.00
CA ILE A 194 -6.15 -2.46 -6.88
C ILE A 194 -5.47 -2.74 -5.54
N GLY A 195 -4.73 -1.79 -4.99
CA GLY A 195 -3.83 -2.00 -3.86
C GLY A 195 -4.48 -2.63 -2.63
N LEU A 196 -5.66 -2.14 -2.20
CA LEU A 196 -6.36 -2.70 -1.05
C LEU A 196 -7.06 -4.03 -1.35
N SER A 197 -7.48 -4.29 -2.60
CA SER A 197 -7.99 -5.60 -2.99
C SER A 197 -6.90 -6.67 -2.99
N ILE A 198 -5.66 -6.30 -3.34
CA ILE A 198 -4.47 -7.15 -3.19
C ILE A 198 -4.23 -7.48 -1.72
N VAL A 199 -4.28 -6.47 -0.84
CA VAL A 199 -4.15 -6.65 0.62
C VAL A 199 -5.16 -7.68 1.13
N LYS A 200 -6.43 -7.52 0.77
CA LYS A 200 -7.50 -8.45 1.16
C LYS A 200 -7.21 -9.87 0.72
N LYS A 201 -6.86 -10.05 -0.55
CA LYS A 201 -6.58 -11.38 -1.11
C LYS A 201 -5.40 -12.06 -0.42
N ILE A 202 -4.27 -11.37 -0.25
CA ILE A 202 -3.11 -11.93 0.43
C ILE A 202 -3.48 -12.39 1.85
N LEU A 203 -4.19 -11.56 2.60
CA LEU A 203 -4.54 -11.87 3.98
C LEU A 203 -5.56 -13.01 4.07
N GLU A 204 -6.54 -13.08 3.19
CA GLU A 204 -7.47 -14.21 3.10
C GLU A 204 -6.74 -15.52 2.76
N ASP A 205 -5.78 -15.49 1.84
CA ASP A 205 -4.95 -16.65 1.49
C ASP A 205 -4.01 -17.10 2.63
N HIS A 206 -3.71 -16.20 3.56
CA HIS A 206 -3.00 -16.50 4.81
C HIS A 206 -3.93 -16.96 5.95
N GLY A 207 -5.22 -17.13 5.68
CA GLY A 207 -6.21 -17.45 6.72
C GLY A 207 -6.51 -16.30 7.69
N GLY A 208 -6.12 -15.09 7.33
CA GLY A 208 -6.35 -13.86 8.08
C GLY A 208 -7.57 -13.08 7.59
N LYS A 209 -7.64 -11.83 8.04
CA LYS A 209 -8.72 -10.89 7.73
C LYS A 209 -8.20 -9.47 7.73
N VAL A 210 -8.87 -8.59 6.97
CA VAL A 210 -8.60 -7.15 6.96
C VAL A 210 -9.89 -6.36 7.10
N TRP A 211 -9.83 -5.25 7.83
CA TRP A 211 -10.92 -4.27 7.93
C TRP A 211 -10.35 -2.90 8.28
N ALA A 212 -11.21 -1.89 8.29
CA ALA A 212 -10.82 -0.54 8.62
C ALA A 212 -11.89 0.16 9.44
N THR A 213 -11.45 1.10 10.27
CA THR A 213 -12.28 2.15 10.87
C THR A 213 -11.74 3.50 10.46
N SER A 214 -12.61 4.47 10.22
CA SER A 214 -12.19 5.77 9.75
C SER A 214 -13.17 6.86 10.16
N ARG A 215 -12.64 8.08 10.28
CA ARG A 215 -13.41 9.28 10.53
C ARG A 215 -12.89 10.41 9.64
N LEU A 216 -13.78 10.99 8.84
CA LEU A 216 -13.43 12.14 7.99
C LEU A 216 -12.81 13.27 8.80
N GLY A 217 -11.69 13.80 8.30
CA GLY A 217 -10.94 14.89 8.93
C GLY A 217 -10.04 14.45 10.10
N ILE A 218 -10.14 13.21 10.56
CA ILE A 218 -9.36 12.66 11.69
C ILE A 218 -8.30 11.68 11.21
N GLY A 219 -8.70 10.65 10.44
CA GLY A 219 -7.79 9.63 9.93
C GLY A 219 -8.44 8.26 9.80
N THR A 220 -7.60 7.26 9.53
CA THR A 220 -8.00 5.88 9.26
C THR A 220 -7.14 4.91 10.07
N ILE A 221 -7.76 3.84 10.57
CA ILE A 221 -7.04 2.69 11.12
C ILE A 221 -7.34 1.48 10.23
N MET A 222 -6.29 0.92 9.66
CA MET A 222 -6.34 -0.37 8.96
C MET A 222 -5.95 -1.47 9.95
N TYR A 223 -6.75 -2.53 10.00
CA TYR A 223 -6.54 -3.69 10.85
C TYR A 223 -6.36 -4.92 10.01
N PHE A 224 -5.40 -5.76 10.36
CA PHE A 224 -5.36 -7.13 9.85
C PHE A 224 -4.88 -8.11 10.89
N VAL A 225 -5.24 -9.37 10.72
CA VAL A 225 -4.85 -10.45 11.63
C VAL A 225 -4.12 -11.55 10.89
N LEU A 226 -3.15 -12.13 11.58
CA LEU A 226 -2.43 -13.33 11.16
C LEU A 226 -2.55 -14.38 12.27
N ARG A 227 -2.71 -15.65 11.87
CA ARG A 227 -2.83 -16.74 12.83
C ARG A 227 -1.48 -17.03 13.47
N LYS A 228 -1.45 -17.16 14.80
CA LYS A 228 -0.28 -17.61 15.52
C LYS A 228 0.06 -19.06 15.15
N TYR A 229 1.36 -19.33 15.03
CA TYR A 229 1.84 -20.70 14.96
C TYR A 229 1.68 -21.38 16.31
N GLN A 230 1.10 -22.57 16.30
CA GLN A 230 0.96 -23.43 17.49
C GLN A 230 1.64 -24.76 17.19
N GLU A 231 2.57 -25.17 18.05
CA GLU A 231 3.11 -26.52 17.99
C GLU A 231 2.02 -27.49 18.46
N VAL A 232 1.64 -28.40 17.57
CA VAL A 232 0.76 -29.51 17.97
C VAL A 232 1.65 -30.52 18.70
N PRO A 233 1.38 -30.82 20.00
CA PRO A 233 2.13 -31.87 20.68
C PRO A 233 1.98 -33.18 19.91
N MET A 234 3.09 -33.78 19.47
CA MET A 234 3.06 -35.14 18.96
C MET A 234 2.59 -36.05 20.09
N LYS A 235 1.43 -36.71 19.89
CA LYS A 235 0.93 -37.76 20.78
C LYS A 235 1.74 -39.02 20.60
#